data_fa1cbb9a65566b4560487d9f197e9e29
#
_entry.id   fa1cbb9a65566b4560487d9f197e9e29
#
_cell.length_a   1.000
_cell.length_b   1.000
_cell.length_c   1.000
_cell.angle_alpha   90.00
_cell.angle_beta   90.00
_cell.angle_gamma   90.00
#
_symmetry.space_group_name_H-M   'P 1'
#
loop_
_entity.id
_entity.type
_entity.pdbx_description
1 polymer ?
#
loop_
_entity_poly.entity_id
_entity_poly.type
_entity_poly.pdbx_seq_one_letter_code
_entity_poly.pdbx_strand_id
1 'polypeptide(L)'
;GEASSTARSKVGFMATVGDMLRLARQRLGFTQKAAATRLEIAQPVLSRFENGPTEPDDAFLHKASKVYDLPREFFDLRDPVYGPPVSVHPMLRAKADITARDLDMVTSEMNLRVMHVRRFLDAVEYSPTTELPSLEVEQYGSPEKIAGVVRAHWGVANGPIRNLTALVERSGVIVGTSEFKGASISGMTFKVPGQPPLI
;
A
#
# COMPACT_ATOMS: atom_id res chain seq x y z
N GLY A 1 4.16 27.36 13.63
CA GLY A 1 4.24 25.99 14.18
C GLY A 1 3.52 24.93 13.38
N GLU A 2 3.08 25.19 12.11
CA GLU A 2 2.28 24.20 11.33
C GLU A 2 2.99 23.61 10.10
N ALA A 3 4.23 23.96 9.87
CA ALA A 3 4.95 23.49 8.67
C ALA A 3 5.60 22.10 8.83
N SER A 4 5.57 21.48 10.02
CA SER A 4 6.28 20.23 10.31
C SER A 4 5.47 18.96 10.09
N SER A 5 4.13 19.04 9.99
CA SER A 5 3.25 17.86 9.88
C SER A 5 3.10 17.34 8.44
N THR A 6 3.16 18.24 7.46
CA THR A 6 2.87 17.89 6.06
C THR A 6 4.06 17.23 5.33
N ALA A 7 5.29 17.44 5.82
CA ALA A 7 6.51 16.88 5.22
C ALA A 7 6.76 15.41 5.60
N ARG A 8 6.17 14.92 6.69
CA ARG A 8 6.36 13.53 7.16
C ARG A 8 5.69 12.46 6.30
N SER A 9 4.74 12.82 5.44
CA SER A 9 3.97 11.87 4.63
C SER A 9 4.71 11.32 3.40
N LYS A 10 5.88 11.87 3.01
CA LYS A 10 6.57 11.50 1.76
C LYS A 10 7.85 10.68 1.96
N VAL A 11 8.32 10.51 3.18
CA VAL A 11 9.56 9.76 3.46
C VAL A 11 9.18 8.50 4.24
N GLY A 12 9.45 7.34 3.66
CA GLY A 12 9.34 6.07 4.36
C GLY A 12 10.39 5.99 5.47
N PHE A 13 9.98 5.66 6.67
CA PHE A 13 10.89 5.40 7.79
C PHE A 13 11.27 3.92 7.78
N MET A 14 12.52 3.61 8.14
CA MET A 14 12.94 2.22 8.40
C MET A 14 12.05 1.64 9.50
N ALA A 15 11.35 0.56 9.19
CA ALA A 15 10.40 -0.04 10.11
C ALA A 15 11.10 -0.71 11.30
N THR A 16 10.43 -0.64 12.44
CA THR A 16 10.74 -1.45 13.62
C THR A 16 9.90 -2.74 13.63
N VAL A 17 10.21 -3.67 14.51
CA VAL A 17 9.36 -4.86 14.76
C VAL A 17 7.93 -4.41 15.12
N GLY A 18 7.80 -3.36 15.92
CA GLY A 18 6.50 -2.79 16.29
C GLY A 18 5.70 -2.26 15.10
N ASP A 19 6.37 -1.60 14.14
CA ASP A 19 5.73 -1.13 12.92
C ASP A 19 5.24 -2.31 12.07
N MET A 20 6.03 -3.39 11.97
CA MET A 20 5.65 -4.60 11.25
C MET A 20 4.49 -5.33 11.92
N LEU A 21 4.43 -5.38 13.26
CA LEU A 21 3.29 -5.90 14.01
C LEU A 21 2.02 -5.08 13.75
N ARG A 22 2.15 -3.75 13.78
CA ARG A 22 1.03 -2.83 13.50
C ARG A 22 0.52 -3.03 12.08
N LEU A 23 1.41 -3.09 11.10
CA LEU A 23 1.08 -3.31 9.69
C LEU A 23 0.35 -4.65 9.48
N ALA A 24 0.86 -5.73 10.07
CA ALA A 24 0.24 -7.06 10.03
C ALA A 24 -1.19 -7.04 10.61
N ARG A 25 -1.38 -6.39 11.76
CA ARG A 25 -2.68 -6.23 12.40
C ARG A 25 -3.65 -5.42 11.58
N GLN A 26 -3.21 -4.24 11.10
CA GLN A 26 -4.05 -3.32 10.33
C GLN A 26 -4.48 -3.93 9.00
N ARG A 27 -3.60 -4.68 8.32
CA ARG A 27 -3.93 -5.40 7.09
C ARG A 27 -5.17 -6.28 7.22
N LEU A 28 -5.34 -6.91 8.38
CA LEU A 28 -6.52 -7.74 8.68
C LEU A 28 -7.70 -6.92 9.26
N GLY A 29 -7.55 -5.61 9.35
CA GLY A 29 -8.55 -4.73 9.93
C GLY A 29 -8.79 -4.95 11.42
N PHE A 30 -7.84 -5.52 12.17
CA PHE A 30 -8.01 -5.73 13.60
C PHE A 30 -7.73 -4.47 14.40
N THR A 31 -8.61 -4.16 15.37
CA THR A 31 -8.26 -3.23 16.44
C THR A 31 -7.21 -3.85 17.36
N GLN A 32 -6.46 -3.04 18.11
CA GLN A 32 -5.50 -3.57 19.10
C GLN A 32 -6.18 -4.51 20.11
N LYS A 33 -7.41 -4.19 20.54
CA LYS A 33 -8.18 -5.03 21.47
C LYS A 33 -8.49 -6.40 20.84
N ALA A 34 -8.99 -6.42 19.60
CA ALA A 34 -9.32 -7.65 18.91
C ALA A 34 -8.09 -8.52 18.62
N ALA A 35 -6.97 -7.89 18.27
CA ALA A 35 -5.71 -8.59 18.04
C ALA A 35 -5.12 -9.13 19.35
N ALA A 36 -5.12 -8.35 20.42
CA ALA A 36 -4.65 -8.78 21.73
C ALA A 36 -5.40 -10.01 22.25
N THR A 37 -6.74 -10.04 22.06
CA THR A 37 -7.54 -11.22 22.39
C THR A 37 -7.09 -12.45 21.61
N ARG A 38 -6.83 -12.34 20.31
CA ARG A 38 -6.36 -13.47 19.48
C ARG A 38 -4.94 -13.91 19.82
N LEU A 39 -4.12 -12.96 20.23
CA LEU A 39 -2.76 -13.19 20.70
C LEU A 39 -2.70 -13.64 22.16
N GLU A 40 -3.85 -13.71 22.85
CA GLU A 40 -3.98 -14.09 24.26
C GLU A 40 -3.05 -13.27 25.19
N ILE A 41 -3.00 -11.97 24.95
CA ILE A 41 -2.28 -10.98 25.75
C ILE A 41 -3.19 -9.81 26.12
N ALA A 42 -2.79 -9.03 27.10
CA ALA A 42 -3.49 -7.79 27.41
C ALA A 42 -3.23 -6.72 26.34
N GLN A 43 -4.26 -5.95 25.97
CA GLN A 43 -4.13 -4.88 24.97
C GLN A 43 -3.00 -3.88 25.26
N PRO A 44 -2.73 -3.44 26.51
CA PRO A 44 -1.59 -2.58 26.81
C PRO A 44 -0.23 -3.20 26.49
N VAL A 45 -0.10 -4.53 26.53
CA VAL A 45 1.12 -5.23 26.14
C VAL A 45 1.33 -5.12 24.63
N LEU A 46 0.29 -5.39 23.84
CA LEU A 46 0.37 -5.24 22.39
C LEU A 46 0.67 -3.78 22.00
N SER A 47 0.05 -2.81 22.69
CA SER A 47 0.31 -1.40 22.44
C SER A 47 1.78 -1.03 22.71
N ARG A 48 2.40 -1.58 23.74
CA ARG A 48 3.84 -1.38 24.02
C ARG A 48 4.73 -2.01 22.95
N PHE A 49 4.37 -3.17 22.44
CA PHE A 49 5.10 -3.80 21.32
C PHE A 49 4.99 -2.99 20.03
N GLU A 50 3.81 -2.45 19.72
CA GLU A 50 3.59 -1.68 18.49
C GLU A 50 4.15 -0.25 18.54
N ASN A 51 4.21 0.38 19.71
CA ASN A 51 4.49 1.82 19.85
C ASN A 51 5.64 2.15 20.80
N GLY A 52 6.11 1.20 21.59
CA GLY A 52 7.08 1.42 22.65
C GLY A 52 8.47 0.86 22.33
N PRO A 53 9.41 1.06 23.25
CA PRO A 53 10.76 0.54 23.13
C PRO A 53 10.86 -0.97 23.47
N THR A 54 9.76 -1.61 23.84
CA THR A 54 9.76 -3.03 24.24
C THR A 54 9.63 -3.87 22.98
N GLU A 55 10.65 -4.65 22.68
CA GLU A 55 10.59 -5.64 21.61
C GLU A 55 9.97 -6.95 22.13
N PRO A 56 9.06 -7.56 21.35
CA PRO A 56 8.53 -8.89 21.68
C PRO A 56 9.59 -9.96 21.50
N ASP A 57 9.47 -11.03 22.28
CA ASP A 57 10.32 -12.20 22.10
C ASP A 57 9.94 -13.04 20.87
N ASP A 58 10.80 -13.98 20.50
CA ASP A 58 10.62 -14.82 19.32
C ASP A 58 9.39 -15.73 19.44
N ALA A 59 9.07 -16.22 20.64
CA ALA A 59 7.88 -17.04 20.88
C ALA A 59 6.60 -16.25 20.57
N PHE A 60 6.54 -14.97 20.97
CA PHE A 60 5.43 -14.09 20.63
C PHE A 60 5.35 -13.83 19.12
N LEU A 61 6.48 -13.61 18.44
CA LEU A 61 6.51 -13.39 17.00
C LEU A 61 6.06 -14.64 16.21
N HIS A 62 6.37 -15.83 16.65
CA HIS A 62 5.82 -17.08 16.11
C HIS A 62 4.30 -17.17 16.30
N LYS A 63 3.78 -16.73 17.44
CA LYS A 63 2.33 -16.66 17.67
C LYS A 63 1.66 -15.61 16.78
N ALA A 64 2.27 -14.43 16.67
CA ALA A 64 1.80 -13.37 15.79
C ALA A 64 1.78 -13.80 14.31
N SER A 65 2.79 -14.53 13.86
CA SER A 65 2.87 -15.12 12.52
C SER A 65 1.62 -15.95 12.19
N LYS A 66 1.20 -16.81 13.10
CA LYS A 66 -0.02 -17.64 12.92
C LYS A 66 -1.30 -16.81 12.94
N VAL A 67 -1.41 -15.85 13.86
CA VAL A 67 -2.61 -15.01 14.02
C VAL A 67 -2.80 -14.06 12.85
N TYR A 68 -1.70 -13.53 12.30
CA TYR A 68 -1.74 -12.55 11.22
C TYR A 68 -1.57 -13.16 9.82
N ASP A 69 -1.36 -14.47 9.75
CA ASP A 69 -1.14 -15.21 8.49
C ASP A 69 0.00 -14.59 7.66
N LEU A 70 1.17 -14.48 8.29
CA LEU A 70 2.41 -13.97 7.69
C LEU A 70 3.58 -14.82 8.19
N PRO A 71 4.64 -15.03 7.39
CA PRO A 71 5.81 -15.74 7.83
C PRO A 71 6.49 -15.01 9.00
N ARG A 72 7.16 -15.77 9.89
CA ARG A 72 7.86 -15.21 11.07
C ARG A 72 8.87 -14.13 10.67
N GLU A 73 9.58 -14.37 9.58
CA GLU A 73 10.61 -13.49 9.03
C GLU A 73 10.06 -12.13 8.58
N PHE A 74 8.76 -12.02 8.37
CA PHE A 74 8.10 -10.75 8.05
C PHE A 74 8.37 -9.70 9.14
N PHE A 75 8.39 -10.08 10.40
CA PHE A 75 8.61 -9.14 11.52
C PHE A 75 10.06 -8.66 11.65
N ASP A 76 11.00 -9.31 10.95
CA ASP A 76 12.39 -8.89 10.88
C ASP A 76 12.68 -7.88 9.76
N LEU A 77 11.70 -7.63 8.91
CA LEU A 77 11.83 -6.66 7.82
C LEU A 77 12.02 -5.25 8.36
N ARG A 78 12.86 -4.50 7.66
CA ARG A 78 13.16 -3.10 7.98
C ARG A 78 12.85 -2.16 6.82
N ASP A 79 11.99 -2.62 5.91
CA ASP A 79 11.56 -1.83 4.77
C ASP A 79 10.86 -0.55 5.23
N PRO A 80 11.01 0.56 4.48
CA PRO A 80 10.25 1.75 4.77
C PRO A 80 8.74 1.48 4.71
N VAL A 81 8.01 1.99 5.69
CA VAL A 81 6.54 1.99 5.72
C VAL A 81 6.04 3.36 5.31
N TYR A 82 5.11 3.39 4.38
CA TYR A 82 4.55 4.61 3.80
C TYR A 82 3.14 4.82 4.32
N GLY A 83 2.78 6.08 4.55
CA GLY A 83 1.41 6.48 4.83
C GLY A 83 0.49 6.35 3.62
N PRO A 84 -0.81 6.62 3.80
CA PRO A 84 -1.76 6.57 2.69
C PRO A 84 -1.35 7.54 1.58
N PRO A 85 -1.48 7.12 0.30
CA PRO A 85 -1.12 7.96 -0.83
C PRO A 85 -2.02 9.21 -0.89
N VAL A 86 -1.44 10.32 -1.33
CA VAL A 86 -2.17 11.60 -1.42
C VAL A 86 -3.41 11.50 -2.33
N SER A 87 -3.35 10.64 -3.34
CA SER A 87 -4.46 10.37 -4.26
C SER A 87 -5.68 9.68 -3.60
N VAL A 88 -5.51 9.05 -2.45
CA VAL A 88 -6.62 8.41 -1.73
C VAL A 88 -7.50 9.44 -1.02
N HIS A 89 -6.95 10.55 -0.57
CA HIS A 89 -7.71 11.59 0.11
C HIS A 89 -8.85 12.18 -0.72
N PRO A 90 -8.70 12.51 -2.02
CA PRO A 90 -9.81 12.92 -2.86
C PRO A 90 -10.86 11.82 -3.07
N MET A 91 -10.43 10.57 -3.21
CA MET A 91 -11.36 9.43 -3.35
C MET A 91 -12.12 9.15 -2.04
N LEU A 92 -11.48 9.30 -0.89
CA LEU A 92 -12.10 9.22 0.43
C LEU A 92 -13.16 10.30 0.64
N ARG A 93 -12.92 11.53 0.14
CA ARG A 93 -13.88 12.64 0.21
C ARG A 93 -15.09 12.44 -0.72
N ALA A 94 -14.93 11.70 -1.80
CA ALA A 94 -16.01 11.43 -2.75
C ALA A 94 -16.93 10.28 -2.29
N LYS A 95 -16.44 9.39 -1.42
CA LYS A 95 -17.21 8.29 -0.83
C LYS A 95 -17.24 8.48 0.68
N ALA A 96 -18.39 8.90 1.21
CA ALA A 96 -18.62 9.14 2.64
C ALA A 96 -18.43 7.91 3.54
N ASP A 97 -18.26 6.72 2.95
CA ASP A 97 -18.35 5.44 3.63
C ASP A 97 -16.99 4.78 3.95
N ILE A 98 -15.86 5.43 3.64
CA ILE A 98 -14.54 4.86 3.96
C ILE A 98 -14.14 5.26 5.36
N THR A 99 -13.99 4.27 6.25
CA THR A 99 -13.53 4.50 7.61
C THR A 99 -12.01 4.62 7.68
N ALA A 100 -11.49 5.23 8.77
CA ALA A 100 -10.04 5.25 9.04
C ALA A 100 -9.46 3.82 9.10
N ARG A 101 -10.24 2.86 9.60
CA ARG A 101 -9.87 1.44 9.64
C ARG A 101 -9.71 0.85 8.24
N ASP A 102 -10.62 1.17 7.31
CA ASP A 102 -10.53 0.68 5.93
C ASP A 102 -9.30 1.26 5.23
N LEU A 103 -9.01 2.54 5.49
CA LEU A 103 -7.81 3.18 4.98
C LEU A 103 -6.53 2.53 5.52
N ASP A 104 -6.47 2.27 6.82
CA ASP A 104 -5.35 1.58 7.45
C ASP A 104 -5.14 0.19 6.86
N MET A 105 -6.23 -0.56 6.65
CA MET A 105 -6.21 -1.90 6.08
C MET A 105 -5.63 -1.89 4.66
N VAL A 106 -6.14 -1.00 3.81
CA VAL A 106 -5.68 -0.89 2.42
C VAL A 106 -4.24 -0.39 2.34
N THR A 107 -3.89 0.64 3.13
CA THR A 107 -2.52 1.17 3.18
C THR A 107 -1.53 0.11 3.64
N SER A 108 -1.90 -0.71 4.62
CA SER A 108 -1.06 -1.79 5.12
C SER A 108 -0.86 -2.90 4.08
N GLU A 109 -1.91 -3.28 3.35
CA GLU A 109 -1.81 -4.24 2.24
C GLU A 109 -0.90 -3.70 1.12
N MET A 110 -1.02 -2.41 0.78
CA MET A 110 -0.16 -1.79 -0.24
C MET A 110 1.30 -1.74 0.19
N ASN A 111 1.59 -1.44 1.46
CA ASN A 111 2.96 -1.51 1.99
C ASN A 111 3.55 -2.93 1.86
N LEU A 112 2.77 -3.95 2.20
CA LEU A 112 3.19 -5.34 2.05
C LEU A 112 3.54 -5.66 0.58
N ARG A 113 2.71 -5.20 -0.36
CA ARG A 113 2.97 -5.38 -1.80
C ARG A 113 4.21 -4.64 -2.27
N VAL A 114 4.42 -3.40 -1.82
CA VAL A 114 5.64 -2.64 -2.10
C VAL A 114 6.88 -3.39 -1.63
N MET A 115 6.84 -3.99 -0.44
CA MET A 115 7.94 -4.81 0.08
C MET A 115 8.20 -6.05 -0.79
N HIS A 116 7.15 -6.73 -1.26
CA HIS A 116 7.28 -7.88 -2.16
C HIS A 116 7.84 -7.46 -3.52
N VAL A 117 7.30 -6.39 -4.11
CA VAL A 117 7.75 -5.87 -5.41
C VAL A 117 9.21 -5.47 -5.35
N ARG A 118 9.65 -4.81 -4.26
CA ARG A 118 11.07 -4.44 -4.08
C ARG A 118 11.97 -5.66 -4.16
N ARG A 119 11.67 -6.72 -3.41
CA ARG A 119 12.47 -7.96 -3.43
C ARG A 119 12.45 -8.65 -4.78
N PHE A 120 11.31 -8.60 -5.47
CA PHE A 120 11.22 -9.14 -6.83
C PHE A 120 12.10 -8.36 -7.80
N LEU A 121 12.08 -7.02 -7.73
CA LEU A 121 12.89 -6.16 -8.59
C LEU A 121 14.40 -6.22 -8.27
N ASP A 122 14.77 -6.54 -7.03
CA ASP A 122 16.18 -6.81 -6.66
C ASP A 122 16.72 -8.09 -7.32
N ALA A 123 15.83 -9.01 -7.70
CA ALA A 123 16.19 -10.29 -8.32
C ALA A 123 16.00 -10.32 -9.85
N VAL A 124 15.33 -9.34 -10.43
CA VAL A 124 14.96 -9.31 -11.86
C VAL A 124 15.21 -7.93 -12.45
N GLU A 125 15.89 -7.89 -13.60
CA GLU A 125 15.99 -6.65 -14.38
C GLU A 125 14.62 -6.34 -14.99
N TYR A 126 14.05 -5.20 -14.61
CA TYR A 126 12.75 -4.73 -15.08
C TYR A 126 12.88 -3.42 -15.83
N SER A 127 12.55 -3.44 -17.11
CA SER A 127 12.56 -2.25 -17.96
C SER A 127 11.22 -2.10 -18.69
N PRO A 128 10.54 -0.95 -18.54
CA PRO A 128 9.32 -0.70 -19.29
C PRO A 128 9.61 -0.62 -20.80
N THR A 129 8.69 -1.13 -21.60
CA THR A 129 8.80 -1.11 -23.07
C THR A 129 8.11 0.09 -23.71
N THR A 130 7.25 0.78 -22.94
CA THR A 130 6.57 2.01 -23.33
C THR A 130 6.67 3.02 -22.19
N GLU A 131 6.62 4.29 -22.52
CA GLU A 131 6.61 5.35 -21.52
C GLU A 131 5.20 5.59 -20.98
N LEU A 132 5.09 5.79 -19.67
CA LEU A 132 3.86 6.28 -19.04
C LEU A 132 3.89 7.81 -19.04
N PRO A 133 3.05 8.49 -19.84
CA PRO A 133 3.04 9.94 -19.87
C PRO A 133 2.52 10.50 -18.54
N SER A 134 3.16 11.57 -18.06
CA SER A 134 2.67 12.35 -16.92
C SER A 134 1.80 13.49 -17.43
N LEU A 135 0.50 13.45 -17.14
CA LEU A 135 -0.50 14.37 -17.65
C LEU A 135 -1.29 14.99 -16.51
N GLU A 136 -1.42 16.31 -16.50
CA GLU A 136 -2.16 17.03 -15.47
C GLU A 136 -3.63 17.19 -15.88
N VAL A 137 -4.55 16.84 -14.98
CA VAL A 137 -6.01 16.91 -15.25
C VAL A 137 -6.44 18.32 -15.60
N GLU A 138 -5.84 19.33 -14.98
CA GLU A 138 -6.11 20.73 -15.20
C GLU A 138 -5.84 21.17 -16.64
N GLN A 139 -4.85 20.58 -17.31
CA GLN A 139 -4.51 20.85 -18.71
C GLN A 139 -5.51 20.23 -19.69
N TYR A 140 -6.00 19.05 -19.38
CA TYR A 140 -6.85 18.26 -20.30
C TYR A 140 -8.33 18.34 -19.96
N GLY A 141 -8.68 18.81 -18.76
CA GLY A 141 -10.05 19.11 -18.33
C GLY A 141 -10.89 17.89 -17.94
N SER A 142 -10.53 16.66 -18.33
CA SER A 142 -11.24 15.45 -17.84
C SER A 142 -10.39 14.19 -17.96
N PRO A 143 -10.66 13.18 -17.10
CA PRO A 143 -10.01 11.88 -17.17
C PRO A 143 -10.20 11.16 -18.51
N GLU A 144 -11.35 11.33 -19.15
CA GLU A 144 -11.68 10.72 -20.46
C GLU A 144 -10.77 11.26 -21.56
N LYS A 145 -10.51 12.57 -21.56
CA LYS A 145 -9.59 13.20 -22.51
C LYS A 145 -8.16 12.73 -22.28
N ILE A 146 -7.73 12.62 -21.01
CA ILE A 146 -6.42 12.06 -20.66
C ILE A 146 -6.32 10.62 -21.16
N ALA A 147 -7.32 9.79 -20.93
CA ALA A 147 -7.36 8.43 -21.43
C ALA A 147 -7.21 8.37 -22.96
N GLY A 148 -7.83 9.29 -23.69
CA GLY A 148 -7.68 9.43 -25.15
C GLY A 148 -6.25 9.76 -25.56
N VAL A 149 -5.61 10.70 -24.86
CA VAL A 149 -4.20 11.06 -25.11
C VAL A 149 -3.25 9.89 -24.83
N VAL A 150 -3.43 9.19 -23.71
CA VAL A 150 -2.65 8.00 -23.34
C VAL A 150 -2.82 6.90 -24.38
N ARG A 151 -4.06 6.63 -24.84
CA ARG A 151 -4.32 5.66 -25.92
C ARG A 151 -3.60 6.03 -27.21
N ALA A 152 -3.63 7.28 -27.61
CA ALA A 152 -2.93 7.77 -28.80
C ALA A 152 -1.40 7.62 -28.64
N HIS A 153 -0.86 7.97 -27.47
CA HIS A 153 0.57 7.83 -27.16
C HIS A 153 1.03 6.35 -27.24
N TRP A 154 0.21 5.44 -26.78
CA TRP A 154 0.50 4.00 -26.82
C TRP A 154 0.11 3.33 -28.16
N GLY A 155 -0.38 4.09 -29.14
CA GLY A 155 -0.82 3.54 -30.43
C GLY A 155 -2.02 2.61 -30.34
N VAL A 156 -2.88 2.80 -29.32
CA VAL A 156 -4.07 1.95 -29.09
C VAL A 156 -5.27 2.54 -29.81
N ALA A 157 -5.84 1.78 -30.75
CA ALA A 157 -7.04 2.19 -31.49
C ALA A 157 -8.25 2.42 -30.57
N ASN A 158 -9.20 3.20 -31.07
CA ASN A 158 -10.48 3.38 -30.39
C ASN A 158 -11.24 2.03 -30.33
N GLY A 159 -11.90 1.80 -29.20
CA GLY A 159 -12.66 0.58 -28.95
C GLY A 159 -12.18 -0.22 -27.73
N PRO A 160 -12.66 -1.44 -27.55
CA PRO A 160 -12.31 -2.26 -26.41
C PRO A 160 -10.83 -2.65 -26.40
N ILE A 161 -10.20 -2.65 -25.24
CA ILE A 161 -8.83 -3.15 -25.05
C ILE A 161 -8.93 -4.59 -24.58
N ARG A 162 -8.30 -5.52 -25.32
CA ARG A 162 -8.37 -6.96 -25.01
C ARG A 162 -7.70 -7.30 -23.68
N ASN A 163 -6.57 -6.68 -23.39
CA ASN A 163 -5.82 -6.89 -22.16
C ASN A 163 -5.26 -5.56 -21.65
N LEU A 164 -6.05 -4.87 -20.82
CA LEU A 164 -5.68 -3.58 -20.26
C LEU A 164 -4.51 -3.73 -19.26
N THR A 165 -4.51 -4.78 -18.45
CA THR A 165 -3.44 -5.07 -17.50
C THR A 165 -2.09 -5.15 -18.18
N ALA A 166 -1.95 -5.99 -19.19
CA ALA A 166 -0.70 -6.12 -19.93
C ALA A 166 -0.27 -4.83 -20.63
N LEU A 167 -1.22 -4.01 -21.09
CA LEU A 167 -0.93 -2.72 -21.70
C LEU A 167 -0.35 -1.75 -20.67
N VAL A 168 -0.95 -1.68 -19.49
CA VAL A 168 -0.49 -0.83 -18.38
C VAL A 168 0.86 -1.30 -17.85
N GLU A 169 1.05 -2.61 -17.70
CA GLU A 169 2.33 -3.19 -17.24
C GLU A 169 3.50 -2.91 -18.19
N ARG A 170 3.27 -2.87 -19.50
CA ARG A 170 4.29 -2.47 -20.49
C ARG A 170 4.80 -1.04 -20.28
N SER A 171 4.00 -0.17 -19.67
CA SER A 171 4.40 1.22 -19.37
C SER A 171 5.15 1.36 -18.03
N GLY A 172 5.53 0.26 -17.41
CA GLY A 172 6.31 0.29 -16.19
C GLY A 172 5.46 0.37 -14.92
N VAL A 173 4.16 0.10 -15.00
CA VAL A 173 3.28 0.02 -13.83
C VAL A 173 3.12 -1.43 -13.44
N ILE A 174 3.11 -1.73 -12.15
CA ILE A 174 2.81 -3.07 -11.65
C ILE A 174 1.33 -3.09 -11.23
N VAL A 175 0.58 -4.03 -11.81
CA VAL A 175 -0.84 -4.18 -11.51
C VAL A 175 -1.05 -5.37 -10.58
N GLY A 176 -1.65 -5.10 -9.42
CA GLY A 176 -2.00 -6.11 -8.43
C GLY A 176 -3.50 -6.15 -8.16
N THR A 177 -4.02 -7.33 -7.87
CA THR A 177 -5.40 -7.50 -7.42
C THR A 177 -5.43 -7.84 -5.94
N SER A 178 -6.37 -7.26 -5.20
CA SER A 178 -6.60 -7.54 -3.78
C SER A 178 -8.08 -7.55 -3.48
N GLU A 179 -8.48 -8.45 -2.62
CA GLU A 179 -9.82 -8.46 -2.05
C GLU A 179 -9.83 -7.67 -0.75
N PHE A 180 -10.31 -6.44 -0.80
CA PHE A 180 -10.52 -5.62 0.39
C PHE A 180 -11.92 -5.89 0.95
N LYS A 181 -12.05 -6.92 1.78
CA LYS A 181 -13.35 -7.31 2.38
C LYS A 181 -13.93 -6.14 3.19
N GLY A 182 -15.03 -5.60 2.70
CA GLY A 182 -15.78 -4.54 3.38
C GLY A 182 -15.33 -3.11 3.10
N ALA A 183 -14.23 -2.88 2.37
CA ALA A 183 -13.82 -1.54 1.98
C ALA A 183 -14.44 -1.15 0.63
N SER A 184 -15.05 0.05 0.58
CA SER A 184 -15.65 0.62 -0.64
C SER A 184 -14.60 1.24 -1.56
N ILE A 185 -13.51 0.50 -1.85
CA ILE A 185 -12.39 0.96 -2.69
C ILE A 185 -12.36 0.13 -3.96
N SER A 186 -12.42 0.81 -5.11
CA SER A 186 -12.39 0.15 -6.43
C SER A 186 -10.96 0.00 -6.97
N GLY A 187 -10.01 0.78 -6.46
CA GLY A 187 -8.62 0.73 -6.85
C GLY A 187 -7.80 1.80 -6.12
N MET A 188 -6.50 1.61 -6.10
CA MET A 188 -5.55 2.53 -5.49
C MET A 188 -4.25 2.52 -6.27
N THR A 189 -3.63 3.69 -6.41
CA THR A 189 -2.27 3.82 -6.93
C THR A 189 -1.31 4.15 -5.80
N PHE A 190 -0.22 3.41 -5.71
CA PHE A 190 0.83 3.59 -4.72
C PHE A 190 2.16 3.83 -5.43
N LYS A 191 2.69 5.03 -5.29
CA LYS A 191 3.98 5.41 -5.89
C LYS A 191 4.97 5.72 -4.78
N VAL A 192 6.01 4.92 -4.70
CA VAL A 192 7.10 5.11 -3.75
C VAL A 192 8.40 5.42 -4.49
N PRO A 193 9.33 6.18 -3.87
CA PRO A 193 10.59 6.51 -4.51
C PRO A 193 11.40 5.26 -4.90
N GLY A 194 11.97 5.28 -6.10
CA GLY A 194 12.84 4.21 -6.59
C GLY A 194 12.14 2.92 -7.02
N GLN A 195 10.81 2.93 -7.10
CA GLN A 195 10.04 1.77 -7.58
C GLN A 195 9.02 2.16 -8.65
N PRO A 196 8.64 1.21 -9.53
CA PRO A 196 7.49 1.37 -10.40
C PRO A 196 6.23 1.70 -9.61
N PRO A 197 5.28 2.47 -10.19
CA PRO A 197 3.96 2.63 -9.61
C PRO A 197 3.28 1.27 -9.47
N LEU A 198 2.59 1.07 -8.34
CA LEU A 198 1.77 -0.11 -8.05
C LEU A 198 0.30 0.31 -8.05
N ILE A 199 -0.55 -0.38 -8.80
CA ILE A 199 -2.01 -0.18 -8.88
C ILE A 199 -2.73 -1.41 -8.40
#